data_d6c7acb745eb609a5e90a571a02828de
#
_entry.id   d6c7acb745eb609a5e90a571a02828de
#
_cell.length_a   1.000
_cell.length_b   1.000
_cell.length_c   1.000
_cell.angle_alpha   90.00
_cell.angle_beta   90.00
_cell.angle_gamma   90.00
#
_symmetry.space_group_name_H-M   'P 1'
#
loop_
_entity.id
_entity.type
_entity.pdbx_description
1 polymer ?
#
loop_
_entity_poly.entity_id
_entity_poly.type
_entity_poly.pdbx_seq_one_letter_code
_entity_poly.pdbx_strand_id
1 'polypeptide(L)'
;MKRLIALCVMVLLLSSCSQKPAFEELADGACSSEQAQLVNKHISAQIDAMAKDDWELAYSLASPTFRSNVGIDQFIFVVSTQYGMLIDNQGYEFNSCTIANKKITQEVAVSSNSEVFNLSYSLSVDGEVLGVDSSSVTLPDSKLET
;
A
#
# COMPACT_ATOMS: atom_id res chain seq x y z
N MET A 1 -65.53 -21.13 -20.11
CA MET A 1 -64.71 -20.77 -18.97
C MET A 1 -63.26 -20.72 -19.44
N LYS A 2 -62.78 -19.53 -19.80
CA LYS A 2 -61.38 -19.33 -20.29
C LYS A 2 -60.58 -18.77 -19.15
N ARG A 3 -59.64 -19.55 -18.61
CA ARG A 3 -58.68 -19.09 -17.61
C ARG A 3 -57.52 -18.41 -18.31
N LEU A 4 -57.44 -17.11 -18.19
CA LEU A 4 -56.29 -16.32 -18.57
C LEU A 4 -55.20 -16.49 -17.50
N ILE A 5 -54.12 -17.17 -17.85
CA ILE A 5 -52.91 -17.23 -17.05
C ILE A 5 -52.06 -16.00 -17.44
N ALA A 6 -52.04 -15.02 -16.56
CA ALA A 6 -51.15 -13.89 -16.68
C ALA A 6 -49.73 -14.32 -16.26
N LEU A 7 -48.85 -14.47 -17.24
CA LEU A 7 -47.44 -14.76 -17.02
C LEU A 7 -46.70 -13.44 -16.65
N CYS A 8 -46.50 -13.16 -15.38
CA CYS A 8 -45.65 -12.09 -14.92
C CYS A 8 -44.17 -12.46 -15.20
N VAL A 9 -43.63 -11.95 -16.28
CA VAL A 9 -42.18 -11.99 -16.53
C VAL A 9 -41.53 -10.93 -15.66
N MET A 10 -41.01 -11.35 -14.54
CA MET A 10 -40.20 -10.52 -13.64
C MET A 10 -38.80 -10.38 -14.24
N VAL A 11 -38.58 -9.30 -14.98
CA VAL A 11 -37.26 -8.93 -15.50
C VAL A 11 -36.43 -8.45 -14.31
N LEU A 12 -35.60 -9.34 -13.78
CA LEU A 12 -34.54 -8.99 -12.84
C LEU A 12 -33.48 -8.18 -13.58
N LEU A 13 -33.54 -6.87 -13.46
CA LEU A 13 -32.46 -5.97 -13.86
C LEU A 13 -31.28 -6.22 -12.91
N LEU A 14 -30.38 -7.10 -13.32
CA LEU A 14 -29.06 -7.22 -12.73
C LEU A 14 -28.31 -5.92 -13.05
N SER A 15 -28.44 -4.93 -12.18
CA SER A 15 -27.56 -3.76 -12.17
C SER A 15 -26.18 -4.28 -11.84
N SER A 16 -25.42 -4.66 -12.86
CA SER A 16 -23.99 -4.88 -12.77
C SER A 16 -23.37 -3.52 -12.45
N CYS A 17 -23.17 -3.23 -11.15
CA CYS A 17 -22.28 -2.17 -10.72
C CYS A 17 -20.87 -2.60 -11.14
N SER A 18 -20.45 -2.18 -12.32
CA SER A 18 -19.05 -2.23 -12.74
C SER A 18 -18.31 -1.23 -11.86
N GLN A 19 -17.78 -1.69 -10.73
CA GLN A 19 -16.87 -0.87 -9.94
C GLN A 19 -15.60 -0.66 -10.77
N LYS A 20 -15.26 0.62 -11.00
CA LYS A 20 -13.99 0.96 -11.63
C LYS A 20 -12.86 0.47 -10.72
N PRO A 21 -11.74 -0.04 -11.29
CA PRO A 21 -10.57 -0.39 -10.51
C PRO A 21 -10.10 0.80 -9.67
N ALA A 22 -9.72 0.55 -8.42
CA ALA A 22 -9.36 1.62 -7.45
C ALA A 22 -8.22 2.52 -7.95
N PHE A 23 -7.35 2.01 -8.81
CA PHE A 23 -6.20 2.72 -9.35
C PHE A 23 -6.31 3.04 -10.85
N GLU A 24 -7.51 2.98 -11.44
CA GLU A 24 -7.73 3.39 -12.83
C GLU A 24 -7.42 4.88 -13.02
N GLU A 25 -7.76 5.69 -12.03
CA GLU A 25 -7.48 7.13 -12.02
C GLU A 25 -6.66 7.48 -10.76
N LEU A 26 -5.46 8.01 -10.98
CA LEU A 26 -4.59 8.55 -9.93
C LEU A 26 -4.63 10.08 -10.00
N ALA A 27 -5.73 10.66 -9.50
CA ALA A 27 -5.87 12.10 -9.39
C ALA A 27 -5.04 12.64 -8.23
N ASP A 28 -4.36 13.76 -8.44
CA ASP A 28 -3.58 14.42 -7.39
C ASP A 28 -4.47 14.83 -6.20
N GLY A 29 -3.98 14.60 -4.99
CA GLY A 29 -4.68 14.89 -3.75
C GLY A 29 -4.64 13.74 -2.75
N ALA A 30 -5.55 13.73 -1.80
CA ALA A 30 -5.69 12.62 -0.87
C ALA A 30 -6.17 11.34 -1.58
N CYS A 31 -5.65 10.19 -1.16
CA CYS A 31 -6.17 8.90 -1.63
C CYS A 31 -7.67 8.77 -1.28
N SER A 32 -8.43 8.10 -2.13
CA SER A 32 -9.76 7.65 -1.73
C SER A 32 -9.67 6.63 -0.60
N SER A 33 -10.78 6.41 0.11
CA SER A 33 -10.82 5.40 1.19
C SER A 33 -10.44 4.01 0.69
N GLU A 34 -10.89 3.63 -0.51
CA GLU A 34 -10.56 2.33 -1.11
C GLU A 34 -9.09 2.26 -1.50
N GLN A 35 -8.53 3.30 -2.11
CA GLN A 35 -7.11 3.38 -2.44
C GLN A 35 -6.24 3.26 -1.19
N ALA A 36 -6.56 4.02 -0.13
CA ALA A 36 -5.83 3.96 1.13
C ALA A 36 -5.86 2.57 1.76
N GLN A 37 -7.01 1.90 1.76
CA GLN A 37 -7.12 0.53 2.29
C GLN A 37 -6.25 -0.47 1.52
N LEU A 38 -6.22 -0.39 0.19
CA LEU A 38 -5.39 -1.26 -0.64
C LEU A 38 -3.89 -0.98 -0.46
N VAL A 39 -3.51 0.30 -0.37
CA VAL A 39 -2.13 0.71 -0.08
C VAL A 39 -1.70 0.19 1.30
N ASN A 40 -2.52 0.39 2.32
CA ASN A 40 -2.24 -0.07 3.68
C ASN A 40 -2.08 -1.58 3.74
N LYS A 41 -2.97 -2.33 3.06
CA LYS A 41 -2.87 -3.79 2.97
C LYS A 41 -1.57 -4.25 2.30
N HIS A 42 -1.15 -3.56 1.24
CA HIS A 42 0.07 -3.89 0.52
C HIS A 42 1.33 -3.65 1.37
N ILE A 43 1.41 -2.49 2.02
CA ILE A 43 2.52 -2.15 2.92
C ILE A 43 2.53 -3.06 4.16
N SER A 44 1.37 -3.34 4.76
CA SER A 44 1.27 -4.30 5.87
C SER A 44 1.84 -5.66 5.51
N ALA A 45 1.49 -6.18 4.34
CA ALA A 45 2.01 -7.46 3.88
C ALA A 45 3.55 -7.44 3.75
N GLN A 46 4.13 -6.33 3.28
CA GLN A 46 5.57 -6.19 3.16
C GLN A 46 6.28 -6.09 4.53
N ILE A 47 5.75 -5.26 5.44
CA ILE A 47 6.32 -5.11 6.80
C ILE A 47 6.21 -6.44 7.55
N ASP A 48 5.07 -7.09 7.51
CA ASP A 48 4.85 -8.37 8.19
C ASP A 48 5.73 -9.50 7.63
N ALA A 49 6.01 -9.47 6.31
CA ALA A 49 6.95 -10.41 5.68
C ALA A 49 8.39 -10.16 6.17
N MET A 50 8.83 -8.91 6.23
CA MET A 50 10.15 -8.56 6.76
C MET A 50 10.30 -8.97 8.24
N ALA A 51 9.26 -8.77 9.05
CA ALA A 51 9.27 -9.16 10.47
C ALA A 51 9.31 -10.69 10.69
N LYS A 52 8.98 -11.47 9.66
CA LYS A 52 9.00 -12.95 9.68
C LYS A 52 10.19 -13.54 8.92
N ASP A 53 11.13 -12.71 8.47
CA ASP A 53 12.22 -13.10 7.58
C ASP A 53 11.77 -13.74 6.26
N ASP A 54 10.51 -13.47 5.83
CA ASP A 54 10.00 -13.88 4.52
C ASP A 54 10.43 -12.87 3.44
N TRP A 55 11.73 -12.95 3.12
CA TRP A 55 12.38 -12.00 2.23
C TRP A 55 11.89 -12.09 0.79
N GLU A 56 11.52 -13.27 0.32
CA GLU A 56 10.98 -13.45 -1.02
C GLU A 56 9.65 -12.75 -1.17
N LEU A 57 8.74 -12.90 -0.20
CA LEU A 57 7.46 -12.20 -0.20
C LEU A 57 7.68 -10.68 -0.07
N ALA A 58 8.49 -10.23 0.89
CA ALA A 58 8.77 -8.80 1.09
C ALA A 58 9.32 -8.15 -0.19
N TYR A 59 10.27 -8.80 -0.86
CA TYR A 59 10.86 -8.34 -2.10
C TYR A 59 9.87 -8.36 -3.27
N SER A 60 9.00 -9.35 -3.34
CA SER A 60 7.99 -9.46 -4.40
C SER A 60 6.97 -8.31 -4.38
N LEU A 61 6.78 -7.68 -3.22
CA LEU A 61 5.88 -6.53 -3.01
C LEU A 61 6.52 -5.18 -3.39
N ALA A 62 7.81 -5.16 -3.67
CA ALA A 62 8.46 -4.01 -4.30
C ALA A 62 8.03 -3.88 -5.77
N SER A 63 8.10 -2.67 -6.32
CA SER A 63 7.70 -2.42 -7.71
C SER A 63 8.61 -3.17 -8.71
N PRO A 64 8.11 -3.47 -9.91
CA PRO A 64 8.94 -4.04 -10.97
C PRO A 64 10.18 -3.20 -11.26
N THR A 65 10.04 -1.87 -11.25
CA THR A 65 11.16 -0.94 -11.46
C THR A 65 12.21 -1.06 -10.35
N PHE A 66 11.78 -1.16 -9.09
CA PHE A 66 12.70 -1.38 -7.98
C PHE A 66 13.46 -2.70 -8.18
N ARG A 67 12.74 -3.80 -8.42
CA ARG A 67 13.32 -5.14 -8.54
C ARG A 67 14.24 -5.31 -9.76
N SER A 68 14.06 -4.51 -10.81
CA SER A 68 14.96 -4.52 -11.97
C SER A 68 16.31 -3.83 -11.69
N ASN A 69 16.36 -2.96 -10.68
CA ASN A 69 17.56 -2.19 -10.31
C ASN A 69 18.24 -2.68 -9.03
N VAL A 70 17.50 -3.32 -8.15
CA VAL A 70 17.96 -3.79 -6.83
C VAL A 70 17.69 -5.28 -6.71
N GLY A 71 18.73 -6.09 -6.56
CA GLY A 71 18.58 -7.53 -6.34
C GLY A 71 18.14 -7.84 -4.90
N ILE A 72 17.60 -9.05 -4.70
CA ILE A 72 17.09 -9.48 -3.39
C ILE A 72 18.15 -9.43 -2.29
N ASP A 73 19.39 -9.81 -2.55
CA ASP A 73 20.47 -9.77 -1.55
C ASP A 73 20.77 -8.35 -1.11
N GLN A 74 20.77 -7.40 -2.05
CA GLN A 74 20.94 -5.98 -1.74
C GLN A 74 19.76 -5.43 -0.96
N PHE A 75 18.53 -5.83 -1.30
CA PHE A 75 17.32 -5.48 -0.56
C PHE A 75 17.41 -5.94 0.89
N ILE A 76 17.74 -7.23 1.12
CA ILE A 76 17.92 -7.79 2.46
C ILE A 76 18.98 -7.03 3.24
N PHE A 77 20.14 -6.76 2.62
CA PHE A 77 21.22 -6.01 3.26
C PHE A 77 20.79 -4.62 3.69
N VAL A 78 20.12 -3.87 2.82
CA VAL A 78 19.65 -2.51 3.12
C VAL A 78 18.61 -2.52 4.24
N VAL A 79 17.62 -3.41 4.17
CA VAL A 79 16.59 -3.50 5.20
C VAL A 79 17.20 -3.89 6.55
N SER A 80 18.07 -4.88 6.57
CA SER A 80 18.69 -5.35 7.82
C SER A 80 19.62 -4.31 8.47
N THR A 81 20.25 -3.44 7.68
CA THR A 81 21.22 -2.46 8.19
C THR A 81 20.65 -1.07 8.44
N GLN A 82 19.61 -0.67 7.70
CA GLN A 82 19.07 0.70 7.75
C GLN A 82 17.61 0.76 8.21
N TYR A 83 16.86 -0.34 8.13
CA TYR A 83 15.43 -0.41 8.44
C TYR A 83 15.12 -1.50 9.46
N GLY A 84 16.02 -1.75 10.41
CA GLY A 84 15.82 -2.75 11.46
C GLY A 84 14.53 -2.58 12.24
N MET A 85 13.99 -1.35 12.34
CA MET A 85 12.70 -1.08 12.96
C MET A 85 11.52 -1.77 12.24
N LEU A 86 11.65 -2.13 10.97
CA LEU A 86 10.63 -2.90 10.26
C LEU A 86 10.66 -4.37 10.62
N ILE A 87 11.86 -4.90 10.92
CA ILE A 87 12.06 -6.29 11.31
C ILE A 87 11.61 -6.49 12.77
N ASP A 88 12.07 -5.63 13.66
CA ASP A 88 11.81 -5.71 15.11
C ASP A 88 10.64 -4.83 15.54
N ASN A 89 9.65 -4.61 14.67
CA ASN A 89 8.54 -3.75 15.00
C ASN A 89 7.61 -4.35 16.05
N GLN A 90 7.03 -3.49 16.86
CA GLN A 90 6.01 -3.79 17.88
C GLN A 90 4.62 -3.33 17.45
N GLY A 91 4.47 -2.99 16.19
CA GLY A 91 3.27 -2.49 15.56
C GLY A 91 3.54 -1.23 14.72
N TYR A 92 2.59 -0.90 13.89
CA TYR A 92 2.66 0.28 13.02
C TYR A 92 1.27 0.85 12.76
N GLU A 93 1.22 2.14 12.47
CA GLU A 93 0.00 2.88 12.17
C GLU A 93 0.15 3.63 10.84
N PHE A 94 -0.93 3.65 10.06
CA PHE A 94 -0.98 4.39 8.80
C PHE A 94 -1.54 5.79 9.04
N ASN A 95 -0.83 6.79 8.55
CA ASN A 95 -1.23 8.17 8.61
C ASN A 95 -1.77 8.65 7.25
N SER A 96 -1.27 9.75 6.71
CA SER A 96 -1.76 10.31 5.45
C SER A 96 -1.38 9.46 4.24
N CYS A 97 -2.32 9.34 3.30
CA CYS A 97 -2.12 8.80 1.97
C CYS A 97 -2.40 9.88 0.94
N THR A 98 -1.44 10.19 0.09
CA THR A 98 -1.54 11.23 -0.92
C THR A 98 -1.06 10.74 -2.28
N ILE A 99 -1.60 11.34 -3.33
CA ILE A 99 -1.21 11.07 -4.72
C ILE A 99 -0.70 12.38 -5.32
N ALA A 100 0.45 12.34 -5.96
CA ALA A 100 1.00 13.45 -6.73
C ALA A 100 1.77 12.91 -7.93
N ASN A 101 1.50 13.45 -9.11
CA ASN A 101 2.15 13.02 -10.36
C ASN A 101 2.11 11.48 -10.56
N LYS A 102 0.97 10.87 -10.28
CA LYS A 102 0.73 9.42 -10.37
C LYS A 102 1.58 8.57 -9.42
N LYS A 103 2.20 9.17 -8.43
CA LYS A 103 2.89 8.48 -7.33
C LYS A 103 2.05 8.54 -6.07
N ILE A 104 1.99 7.43 -5.36
CA ILE A 104 1.30 7.34 -4.07
C ILE A 104 2.35 7.47 -2.98
N THR A 105 2.07 8.33 -2.01
CA THR A 105 2.88 8.46 -0.78
C THR A 105 2.03 8.09 0.42
N GLN A 106 2.49 7.12 1.20
CA GLN A 106 1.85 6.69 2.44
C GLN A 106 2.79 6.92 3.61
N GLU A 107 2.33 7.70 4.58
CA GLU A 107 3.06 7.89 5.84
C GLU A 107 2.71 6.77 6.82
N VAL A 108 3.74 6.21 7.45
CA VAL A 108 3.62 5.09 8.39
C VAL A 108 4.44 5.38 9.64
N ALA A 109 3.82 5.27 10.81
CA ALA A 109 4.51 5.34 12.09
C ALA A 109 4.78 3.90 12.58
N VAL A 110 6.04 3.54 12.77
CA VAL A 110 6.47 2.21 13.20
C VAL A 110 7.06 2.30 14.60
N SER A 111 6.53 1.49 15.51
CA SER A 111 7.03 1.37 16.88
C SER A 111 8.06 0.26 16.97
N SER A 112 9.25 0.56 17.49
CA SER A 112 10.30 -0.40 17.71
C SER A 112 11.19 0.06 18.89
N ASN A 113 11.51 -0.82 19.82
CA ASN A 113 12.39 -0.55 20.96
C ASN A 113 12.03 0.72 21.79
N SER A 114 10.71 0.95 22.02
CA SER A 114 10.17 2.12 22.72
C SER A 114 10.34 3.46 21.99
N GLU A 115 10.70 3.42 20.72
CA GLU A 115 10.78 4.57 19.82
C GLU A 115 9.74 4.47 18.72
N VAL A 116 9.37 5.62 18.16
CA VAL A 116 8.47 5.70 17.00
C VAL A 116 9.24 6.29 15.83
N PHE A 117 9.30 5.54 14.74
CA PHE A 117 9.93 5.94 13.49
C PHE A 117 8.84 6.32 12.48
N ASN A 118 8.92 7.51 11.93
CA ASN A 118 8.04 7.92 10.86
C ASN A 118 8.70 7.61 9.51
N LEU A 119 8.02 6.80 8.71
CA LEU A 119 8.46 6.41 7.39
C LEU A 119 7.51 6.94 6.32
N SER A 120 8.09 7.40 5.22
CA SER A 120 7.35 7.76 4.02
C SER A 120 7.59 6.70 2.96
N TYR A 121 6.53 5.98 2.59
CA TYR A 121 6.53 4.99 1.52
C TYR A 121 6.10 5.63 0.21
N SER A 122 6.85 5.40 -0.84
CA SER A 122 6.46 5.75 -2.22
C SER A 122 6.08 4.49 -2.98
N LEU A 123 4.92 4.52 -3.63
CA LEU A 123 4.40 3.40 -4.40
C LEU A 123 4.03 3.86 -5.81
N SER A 124 4.16 2.94 -6.74
CA SER A 124 3.64 3.06 -8.09
C SER A 124 2.60 1.97 -8.39
N VAL A 125 1.83 2.21 -9.43
CA VAL A 125 0.84 1.27 -9.95
C VAL A 125 1.24 0.90 -11.37
N ASP A 126 1.38 -0.40 -11.62
CA ASP A 126 1.58 -0.96 -12.95
C ASP A 126 0.31 -1.77 -13.33
N GLY A 127 -0.50 -1.19 -14.20
CA GLY A 127 -1.86 -1.68 -14.44
C GLY A 127 -2.73 -1.52 -13.19
N GLU A 128 -3.05 -2.61 -12.51
CA GLU A 128 -3.78 -2.62 -11.23
C GLU A 128 -2.90 -3.08 -10.05
N VAL A 129 -1.61 -3.32 -10.30
CA VAL A 129 -0.69 -3.88 -9.33
C VAL A 129 0.08 -2.77 -8.65
N LEU A 130 -0.06 -2.68 -7.32
CA LEU A 130 0.76 -1.83 -6.47
C LEU A 130 2.18 -2.41 -6.34
N GLY A 131 3.16 -1.52 -6.22
CA GLY A 131 4.52 -1.88 -5.89
C GLY A 131 5.21 -0.78 -5.09
N VAL A 132 5.96 -1.17 -4.06
CA VAL A 132 6.78 -0.23 -3.28
C VAL A 132 8.02 0.16 -4.08
N ASP A 133 8.16 1.44 -4.37
CA ASP A 133 9.33 2.00 -5.06
C ASP A 133 10.46 2.32 -4.10
N SER A 134 10.13 2.87 -2.94
CA SER A 134 11.08 3.28 -1.91
C SER A 134 10.40 3.51 -0.57
N SER A 135 11.19 3.54 0.49
CA SER A 135 10.80 4.12 1.76
C SER A 135 11.94 4.99 2.30
N SER A 136 11.60 5.98 3.09
CA SER A 136 12.56 6.83 3.77
C SER A 136 12.10 7.10 5.20
N VAL A 137 13.06 7.17 6.12
CA VAL A 137 12.78 7.59 7.50
C VAL A 137 12.69 9.11 7.52
N THR A 138 11.54 9.63 7.94
CA THR A 138 11.38 11.06 8.18
C THR A 138 11.94 11.37 9.56
N LEU A 139 13.02 12.12 9.60
CA LEU A 139 13.55 12.63 10.87
C LEU A 139 12.56 13.64 11.44
N PRO A 140 12.26 13.60 12.75
CA PRO A 140 11.50 14.68 13.37
C PRO A 140 12.25 16.00 13.09
N ASP A 141 11.50 17.03 12.69
CA ASP A 141 12.06 18.36 12.50
C ASP A 141 12.83 18.73 13.78
N SER A 142 14.16 18.74 13.67
CA SER A 142 14.98 19.30 14.71
C SER A 142 14.60 20.78 14.77
N LYS A 143 13.80 21.17 15.77
CA LYS A 143 13.64 22.57 16.12
C LYS A 143 15.05 23.12 16.32
N LEU A 144 15.49 23.91 15.36
CA LEU A 144 16.61 24.84 15.56
C LEU A 144 16.11 25.84 16.58
N GLU A 145 16.32 25.54 17.84
CA GLU A 145 16.25 26.57 18.88
C GLU A 145 17.48 27.47 18.71
N THR A 146 17.22 28.65 18.16
CA THR A 146 18.15 29.78 18.23
C THR A 146 17.98 30.49 19.56
#